data_50fdeb6d5af68a9e0fb8f4bd508411ac
#
_entry.id   50fdeb6d5af68a9e0fb8f4bd508411ac
#
_cell.length_a   1.000
_cell.length_b   1.000
_cell.length_c   1.000
_cell.angle_alpha   90.00
_cell.angle_beta   90.00
_cell.angle_gamma   90.00
#
_symmetry.space_group_name_H-M   'P 1'
#
loop_
_entity.id
_entity.type
_entity.pdbx_description
1 polymer ?
#
loop_
_entity_poly.entity_id
_entity_poly.type
_entity_poly.pdbx_seq_one_letter_code
_entity_poly.pdbx_strand_id
1 'polypeptide(L)'
;MSLHDQFLAVRDDLRSCLLERESAIDNALLALLSGEHMLILGPPGVAKSMLVRAVTARIDGACYFEKLLTPFTVPEELYGPVDLVGYADRGEYKRIGTGSLATAHLAFLDEIWKANSAILNTLLTISNERLLHEVGMPPQHVPLLSLFAASNETPQDASLRALDDRFLLREIVVYVQED
;
A
#
# COMPACT_ATOMS: atom_id res chain seq x y z
N MET A 1 5.37 10.63 27.57
CA MET A 1 4.70 11.29 26.42
C MET A 1 3.44 10.49 26.11
N SER A 2 2.28 11.14 26.02
CA SER A 2 1.05 10.42 25.67
C SER A 2 1.08 9.96 24.21
N LEU A 3 0.24 8.99 23.81
CA LEU A 3 0.11 8.57 22.41
C LEU A 3 -0.25 9.76 21.51
N HIS A 4 -1.10 10.64 22.00
CA HIS A 4 -1.47 11.89 21.31
C HIS A 4 -0.25 12.78 21.02
N ASP A 5 0.61 13.00 22.05
CA ASP A 5 1.81 13.83 21.89
C ASP A 5 2.81 13.21 20.90
N GLN A 6 2.96 11.88 20.92
CA GLN A 6 3.81 11.15 19.96
C GLN A 6 3.30 11.35 18.54
N PHE A 7 1.99 11.26 18.34
CA PHE A 7 1.37 11.41 17.04
C PHE A 7 1.54 12.82 16.47
N LEU A 8 1.35 13.84 17.31
CA LEU A 8 1.59 15.24 16.93
C LEU A 8 3.07 15.48 16.57
N ALA A 9 3.99 14.90 17.33
CA ALA A 9 5.42 15.02 17.05
C ALA A 9 5.79 14.37 15.69
N VAL A 10 5.24 13.20 15.37
CA VAL A 10 5.44 12.55 14.06
C VAL A 10 4.87 13.41 12.93
N ARG A 11 3.68 13.96 13.11
CA ARG A 11 3.07 14.86 12.12
C ARG A 11 3.94 16.08 11.84
N ASP A 12 4.37 16.76 12.90
CA ASP A 12 5.14 18.01 12.79
C ASP A 12 6.53 17.75 12.18
N ASP A 13 7.14 16.60 12.50
CA ASP A 13 8.39 16.16 11.88
C ASP A 13 8.21 15.85 10.37
N LEU A 14 7.13 15.16 9.99
CA LEU A 14 6.81 14.92 8.58
C LEU A 14 6.59 16.24 7.82
N ARG A 15 5.89 17.20 8.39
CA ARG A 15 5.66 18.52 7.80
C ARG A 15 6.95 19.31 7.61
N SER A 16 7.94 19.10 8.46
CA SER A 16 9.26 19.73 8.30
C SER A 16 10.07 19.16 7.14
N CYS A 17 9.79 17.93 6.75
CA CYS A 17 10.53 17.20 5.69
C CYS A 17 9.87 17.27 4.30
N LEU A 18 8.57 17.55 4.25
CA LEU A 18 7.75 17.48 3.02
C LEU A 18 7.02 18.80 2.83
N LEU A 19 7.54 19.65 1.94
CA LEU A 19 6.97 20.95 1.64
C LEU A 19 5.63 20.83 0.90
N GLU A 20 4.65 21.65 1.28
CA GLU A 20 3.32 21.71 0.67
C GLU A 20 2.61 20.34 0.62
N ARG A 21 2.75 19.54 1.71
CA ARG A 21 2.16 18.20 1.80
C ARG A 21 1.37 18.00 3.09
N GLU A 22 0.98 19.08 3.76
CA GLU A 22 0.31 19.06 5.07
C GLU A 22 -0.97 18.23 5.02
N SER A 23 -1.83 18.46 4.03
CA SER A 23 -3.07 17.70 3.84
C SER A 23 -2.78 16.21 3.54
N ALA A 24 -1.82 15.94 2.69
CA ALA A 24 -1.42 14.57 2.35
C ALA A 24 -0.85 13.82 3.56
N ILE A 25 -0.08 14.51 4.40
CA ILE A 25 0.46 13.96 5.66
C ILE A 25 -0.70 13.65 6.63
N ASP A 26 -1.60 14.60 6.83
CA ASP A 26 -2.73 14.44 7.76
C ASP A 26 -3.64 13.29 7.31
N ASN A 27 -3.95 13.19 6.02
CA ASN A 27 -4.74 12.10 5.46
C ASN A 27 -4.01 10.75 5.56
N ALA A 28 -2.69 10.70 5.35
CA ALA A 28 -1.91 9.46 5.49
C ALA A 28 -1.89 8.97 6.95
N LEU A 29 -1.73 9.88 7.90
CA LEU A 29 -1.78 9.57 9.31
C LEU A 29 -3.20 9.15 9.75
N LEU A 30 -4.23 9.79 9.21
CA LEU A 30 -5.62 9.41 9.46
C LEU A 30 -5.93 8.01 8.92
N ALA A 31 -5.45 7.67 7.71
CA ALA A 31 -5.56 6.32 7.14
C ALA A 31 -4.99 5.25 8.08
N LEU A 32 -3.81 5.52 8.64
CA LEU A 32 -3.18 4.60 9.61
C LEU A 32 -3.99 4.45 10.89
N LEU A 33 -4.46 5.54 11.46
CA LEU A 33 -5.23 5.52 12.71
C LEU A 33 -6.57 4.82 12.58
N SER A 34 -7.22 4.97 11.42
CA SER A 34 -8.50 4.36 11.14
C SER A 34 -8.40 2.92 10.59
N GLY A 35 -7.19 2.47 10.21
CA GLY A 35 -7.00 1.19 9.52
C GLY A 35 -7.56 1.16 8.09
N GLU A 36 -7.74 2.35 7.50
CA GLU A 36 -8.31 2.55 6.18
C GLU A 36 -7.24 2.73 5.11
N HIS A 37 -7.65 2.80 3.84
CA HIS A 37 -6.79 2.92 2.69
C HIS A 37 -6.85 4.30 2.08
N MET A 38 -5.74 4.73 1.46
CA MET A 38 -5.62 6.05 0.86
C MET A 38 -5.18 5.97 -0.61
N LEU A 39 -5.88 6.72 -1.46
CA LEU A 39 -5.50 6.94 -2.86
C LEU A 39 -4.86 8.32 -3.01
N ILE A 40 -3.67 8.35 -3.62
CA ILE A 40 -2.92 9.57 -3.89
C ILE A 40 -2.91 9.80 -5.41
N LEU A 41 -3.62 10.82 -5.85
CA LEU A 41 -3.68 11.22 -7.25
C LEU A 41 -2.71 12.36 -7.53
N GLY A 42 -2.02 12.31 -8.64
CA GLY A 42 -1.14 13.41 -9.05
C GLY A 42 -0.08 13.01 -10.05
N PRO A 43 0.56 13.98 -10.70
CA PRO A 43 1.57 13.74 -11.72
C PRO A 43 2.80 13.00 -11.15
N PRO A 44 3.68 12.47 -11.99
CA PRO A 44 4.95 11.90 -11.53
C PRO A 44 5.84 12.99 -10.89
N GLY A 45 6.68 12.59 -9.93
CA GLY A 45 7.65 13.49 -9.31
C GLY A 45 7.12 14.37 -8.17
N VAL A 46 5.85 14.23 -7.76
CA VAL A 46 5.27 15.01 -6.65
C VAL A 46 5.45 14.35 -5.27
N ALA A 47 6.44 13.48 -5.12
CA ALA A 47 6.82 12.83 -3.87
C ALA A 47 5.79 11.87 -3.25
N LYS A 48 4.89 11.24 -4.04
CA LYS A 48 3.89 10.28 -3.53
C LYS A 48 4.51 9.13 -2.74
N SER A 49 5.48 8.42 -3.30
CA SER A 49 6.18 7.31 -2.62
C SER A 49 7.05 7.80 -1.46
N MET A 50 7.66 8.99 -1.58
CA MET A 50 8.46 9.58 -0.52
C MET A 50 7.63 9.86 0.74
N LEU A 51 6.40 10.33 0.58
CA LEU A 51 5.45 10.52 1.69
C LEU A 51 5.24 9.21 2.47
N VAL A 52 4.89 8.12 1.77
CA VAL A 52 4.56 6.85 2.44
C VAL A 52 5.80 6.22 3.08
N ARG A 53 6.97 6.31 2.43
CA ARG A 53 8.24 5.89 3.04
C ARG A 53 8.56 6.70 4.30
N ALA A 54 8.38 8.03 4.25
CA ALA A 54 8.63 8.90 5.39
C ALA A 54 7.70 8.58 6.56
N VAL A 55 6.42 8.31 6.30
CA VAL A 55 5.45 7.88 7.32
C VAL A 55 5.87 6.54 7.91
N THR A 56 6.21 5.55 7.07
CA THR A 56 6.61 4.21 7.53
C THR A 56 7.86 4.24 8.40
N ALA A 57 8.85 5.05 8.03
CA ALA A 57 10.11 5.19 8.77
C ALA A 57 9.94 5.69 10.22
N ARG A 58 8.77 6.20 10.57
CA ARG A 58 8.43 6.71 11.91
C ARG A 58 7.60 5.74 12.75
N ILE A 59 7.41 4.52 12.24
CA ILE A 59 6.64 3.47 12.91
C ILE A 59 7.60 2.32 13.22
N ASP A 60 7.92 2.15 14.49
CA ASP A 60 8.82 1.10 14.92
C ASP A 60 8.26 -0.30 14.60
N GLY A 61 9.10 -1.14 14.01
CA GLY A 61 8.75 -2.51 13.65
C GLY A 61 7.82 -2.65 12.45
N ALA A 62 7.48 -1.56 11.75
CA ALA A 62 6.65 -1.63 10.54
C ALA A 62 7.40 -2.30 9.39
N CYS A 63 6.77 -3.31 8.78
CA CYS A 63 7.20 -3.89 7.52
C CYS A 63 6.58 -3.11 6.37
N TYR A 64 7.41 -2.61 5.47
CA TYR A 64 6.98 -1.84 4.31
C TYR A 64 7.14 -2.64 3.02
N PHE A 65 6.15 -2.53 2.15
CA PHE A 65 6.19 -3.06 0.79
C PHE A 65 5.90 -1.95 -0.21
N GLU A 66 6.66 -1.92 -1.31
CA GLU A 66 6.46 -0.94 -2.38
C GLU A 66 6.60 -1.61 -3.74
N LYS A 67 5.66 -1.30 -4.66
CA LYS A 67 5.69 -1.82 -6.01
C LYS A 67 5.07 -0.84 -7.00
N LEU A 68 5.74 -0.64 -8.12
CA LEU A 68 5.15 -0.06 -9.33
C LEU A 68 4.40 -1.16 -10.08
N LEU A 69 3.10 -0.97 -10.28
CA LEU A 69 2.26 -1.92 -10.98
C LEU A 69 2.27 -1.66 -12.49
N THR A 70 2.23 -2.74 -13.24
CA THR A 70 2.15 -2.76 -14.70
C THR A 70 1.14 -3.81 -15.15
N PRO A 71 0.68 -3.80 -16.41
CA PRO A 71 -0.18 -4.85 -16.95
C PRO A 71 0.47 -6.26 -16.89
N PHE A 72 1.79 -6.31 -16.79
CA PHE A 72 2.58 -7.55 -16.76
C PHE A 72 2.98 -7.99 -15.36
N THR A 73 2.60 -7.23 -14.33
CA THR A 73 2.87 -7.60 -12.92
C THR A 73 2.25 -8.96 -12.62
N VAL A 74 3.05 -9.85 -12.04
CA VAL A 74 2.62 -11.21 -11.69
C VAL A 74 2.48 -11.36 -10.16
N PRO A 75 1.65 -12.32 -9.69
CA PRO A 75 1.41 -12.52 -8.25
C PRO A 75 2.69 -12.74 -7.43
N GLU A 76 3.69 -13.40 -8.00
CA GLU A 76 4.99 -13.64 -7.35
C GLU A 76 5.73 -12.38 -6.96
N GLU A 77 5.53 -11.29 -7.70
CA GLU A 77 6.14 -10.00 -7.42
C GLU A 77 5.51 -9.28 -6.22
N LEU A 78 4.26 -9.63 -5.88
CA LEU A 78 3.53 -9.04 -4.76
C LEU A 78 3.58 -9.93 -3.51
N TYR A 79 3.46 -11.24 -3.70
CA TYR A 79 3.28 -12.18 -2.58
C TYR A 79 4.50 -13.08 -2.33
N GLY A 80 5.56 -12.90 -3.13
CA GLY A 80 6.77 -13.71 -3.06
C GLY A 80 6.69 -14.99 -3.92
N PRO A 81 7.85 -15.55 -4.28
CA PRO A 81 7.95 -16.78 -5.05
C PRO A 81 7.50 -18.01 -4.25
N VAL A 82 7.13 -19.07 -4.96
CA VAL A 82 6.84 -20.37 -4.34
C VAL A 82 8.13 -20.97 -3.78
N ASP A 83 8.08 -21.53 -2.57
CA ASP A 83 9.16 -22.33 -1.98
C ASP A 83 9.27 -23.69 -2.68
N LEU A 84 10.03 -23.72 -3.76
CA LEU A 84 10.25 -24.95 -4.56
C LEU A 84 10.98 -26.04 -3.77
N VAL A 85 11.85 -25.67 -2.84
CA VAL A 85 12.58 -26.63 -1.99
C VAL A 85 11.62 -27.28 -0.99
N GLY A 86 10.84 -26.47 -0.29
CA GLY A 86 9.80 -26.99 0.62
C GLY A 86 8.76 -27.86 -0.10
N TYR A 87 8.41 -27.48 -1.32
CA TYR A 87 7.49 -28.30 -2.14
C TYR A 87 8.10 -29.64 -2.51
N ALA A 88 9.37 -29.66 -2.98
CA ALA A 88 10.04 -30.89 -3.38
C ALA A 88 10.27 -31.86 -2.20
N ASP A 89 10.63 -31.32 -1.02
CA ASP A 89 10.98 -32.13 0.16
C ASP A 89 9.76 -32.59 0.96
N ARG A 90 8.73 -31.73 1.07
CA ARG A 90 7.58 -31.97 1.97
C ARG A 90 6.23 -32.04 1.26
N GLY A 91 6.19 -31.72 -0.04
CA GLY A 91 4.92 -31.60 -0.77
C GLY A 91 4.07 -30.39 -0.34
N GLU A 92 4.64 -29.46 0.40
CA GLU A 92 3.93 -28.28 0.90
C GLU A 92 4.04 -27.11 -0.05
N TYR A 93 2.91 -26.65 -0.57
CA TYR A 93 2.86 -25.43 -1.37
C TYR A 93 2.86 -24.21 -0.43
N LYS A 94 3.97 -23.48 -0.38
CA LYS A 94 4.11 -22.24 0.40
C LYS A 94 4.85 -21.19 -0.40
N ARG A 95 4.64 -19.90 -0.08
CA ARG A 95 5.44 -18.80 -0.63
C ARG A 95 6.48 -18.33 0.37
N ILE A 96 7.58 -17.82 -0.18
CA ILE A 96 8.59 -17.09 0.58
C ILE A 96 8.08 -15.65 0.70
N GLY A 97 7.28 -15.39 1.74
CA GLY A 97 6.56 -14.11 1.91
C GLY A 97 7.40 -12.97 2.52
N THR A 98 8.64 -13.23 2.96
CA THR A 98 9.47 -12.20 3.59
C THR A 98 9.71 -11.01 2.64
N GLY A 99 9.34 -9.81 3.10
CA GLY A 99 9.47 -8.58 2.30
C GLY A 99 8.44 -8.44 1.17
N SER A 100 7.36 -9.20 1.20
CA SER A 100 6.24 -9.11 0.25
C SER A 100 5.03 -8.41 0.87
N LEU A 101 4.02 -8.12 0.04
CA LEU A 101 2.75 -7.58 0.49
C LEU A 101 2.07 -8.48 1.54
N ALA A 102 2.27 -9.80 1.45
CA ALA A 102 1.69 -10.77 2.39
C ALA A 102 2.17 -10.60 3.83
N THR A 103 3.30 -9.94 4.06
CA THR A 103 3.89 -9.71 5.39
C THR A 103 4.00 -8.21 5.74
N ALA A 104 3.52 -7.34 4.87
CA ALA A 104 3.62 -5.90 5.05
C ALA A 104 2.58 -5.35 6.02
N HIS A 105 2.99 -4.40 6.86
CA HIS A 105 2.09 -3.58 7.66
C HIS A 105 1.60 -2.34 6.88
N LEU A 106 2.48 -1.76 6.06
CA LEU A 106 2.16 -0.68 5.15
C LEU A 106 2.60 -1.07 3.73
N ALA A 107 1.75 -0.80 2.77
CA ALA A 107 2.08 -1.02 1.37
C ALA A 107 1.84 0.24 0.55
N PHE A 108 2.73 0.49 -0.42
CA PHE A 108 2.57 1.51 -1.44
C PHE A 108 2.56 0.87 -2.82
N LEU A 109 1.46 1.05 -3.55
CA LEU A 109 1.29 0.53 -4.90
C LEU A 109 1.15 1.70 -5.87
N ASP A 110 2.17 1.94 -6.66
CA ASP A 110 2.14 2.98 -7.68
C ASP A 110 1.49 2.48 -8.97
N GLU A 111 0.85 3.38 -9.70
CA GLU A 111 0.10 3.12 -10.93
C GLU A 111 -0.95 2.01 -10.75
N ILE A 112 -1.72 2.09 -9.67
CA ILE A 112 -2.67 1.04 -9.24
C ILE A 112 -3.62 0.61 -10.36
N TRP A 113 -4.09 1.53 -11.21
CA TRP A 113 -5.05 1.24 -12.28
C TRP A 113 -4.43 0.55 -13.50
N LYS A 114 -3.09 0.45 -13.57
CA LYS A 114 -2.39 -0.26 -14.65
C LYS A 114 -2.24 -1.77 -14.39
N ALA A 115 -2.54 -2.23 -13.18
CA ALA A 115 -2.49 -3.64 -12.86
C ALA A 115 -3.52 -4.47 -13.66
N ASN A 116 -3.16 -5.72 -13.94
CA ASN A 116 -4.11 -6.64 -14.57
C ASN A 116 -5.22 -7.07 -13.59
N SER A 117 -6.32 -7.61 -14.12
CA SER A 117 -7.51 -7.98 -13.35
C SER A 117 -7.24 -9.02 -12.26
N ALA A 118 -6.28 -9.92 -12.46
CA ALA A 118 -5.94 -10.93 -11.44
C ALA A 118 -5.32 -10.27 -10.20
N ILE A 119 -4.40 -9.33 -10.39
CA ILE A 119 -3.80 -8.56 -9.32
C ILE A 119 -4.85 -7.69 -8.61
N LEU A 120 -5.70 -6.98 -9.37
CA LEU A 120 -6.75 -6.11 -8.81
C LEU A 120 -7.75 -6.89 -7.95
N ASN A 121 -8.17 -8.08 -8.39
CA ASN A 121 -9.08 -8.93 -7.60
C ASN A 121 -8.43 -9.40 -6.29
N THR A 122 -7.15 -9.76 -6.30
CA THR A 122 -6.45 -10.15 -5.08
C THR A 122 -6.26 -8.96 -4.14
N LEU A 123 -5.94 -7.78 -4.67
CA LEU A 123 -5.85 -6.55 -3.88
C LEU A 123 -7.20 -6.18 -3.26
N LEU A 124 -8.30 -6.40 -3.98
CA LEU A 124 -9.64 -6.19 -3.45
C LEU A 124 -9.91 -7.07 -2.22
N THR A 125 -9.54 -8.35 -2.25
CA THR A 125 -9.68 -9.26 -1.11
C THR A 125 -8.78 -8.84 0.06
N ILE A 126 -7.53 -8.51 -0.21
CA ILE A 126 -6.58 -8.07 0.82
C ILE A 126 -7.03 -6.75 1.47
N SER A 127 -7.52 -5.80 0.68
CA SER A 127 -8.00 -4.52 1.22
C SER A 127 -9.26 -4.67 2.05
N ASN A 128 -10.15 -5.60 1.72
CA ASN A 128 -11.39 -5.82 2.45
C ASN A 128 -11.23 -6.68 3.69
N GLU A 129 -10.62 -7.85 3.50
CA GLU A 129 -10.68 -8.94 4.46
C GLU A 129 -9.35 -9.13 5.18
N ARG A 130 -8.29 -8.49 4.72
CA ARG A 130 -6.91 -8.74 5.19
C ARG A 130 -6.50 -10.20 4.99
N LEU A 131 -7.03 -10.83 3.93
CA LEU A 131 -6.76 -12.22 3.60
C LEU A 131 -6.15 -12.35 2.21
N LEU A 132 -5.16 -13.21 2.10
CA LEU A 132 -4.62 -13.69 0.83
C LEU A 132 -5.15 -15.11 0.59
N HIS A 133 -5.83 -15.31 -0.53
CA HIS A 133 -6.32 -16.61 -0.96
C HIS A 133 -5.41 -17.20 -2.02
N GLU A 134 -4.91 -18.40 -1.80
CA GLU A 134 -4.12 -19.15 -2.77
C GLU A 134 -4.72 -20.54 -2.98
N VAL A 135 -4.55 -21.05 -4.20
CA VAL A 135 -5.06 -22.39 -4.56
C VAL A 135 -4.36 -23.45 -3.72
N GLY A 136 -5.15 -24.31 -3.07
CA GLY A 136 -4.63 -25.42 -2.26
C GLY A 136 -4.14 -25.04 -0.86
N MET A 137 -4.33 -23.79 -0.43
CA MET A 137 -3.96 -23.31 0.90
C MET A 137 -5.15 -22.70 1.65
N PRO A 138 -5.18 -22.81 2.99
CA PRO A 138 -6.13 -22.02 3.77
C PRO A 138 -5.84 -20.52 3.60
N PRO A 139 -6.86 -19.65 3.71
CA PRO A 139 -6.66 -18.21 3.66
C PRO A 139 -5.61 -17.75 4.67
N GLN A 140 -4.64 -16.97 4.20
CA GLN A 140 -3.55 -16.45 5.01
C GLN A 140 -3.87 -15.01 5.43
N HIS A 141 -3.77 -14.70 6.72
CA HIS A 141 -3.95 -13.35 7.23
C HIS A 141 -2.75 -12.47 6.84
N VAL A 142 -3.05 -11.29 6.26
CA VAL A 142 -2.08 -10.25 5.91
C VAL A 142 -2.13 -9.17 6.99
N PRO A 143 -1.01 -8.82 7.65
CA PRO A 143 -0.99 -7.86 8.77
C PRO A 143 -1.10 -6.40 8.30
N LEU A 144 -1.72 -6.17 7.15
CA LEU A 144 -1.81 -4.86 6.51
C LEU A 144 -2.64 -3.89 7.35
N LEU A 145 -2.04 -2.80 7.79
CA LEU A 145 -2.72 -1.70 8.47
C LEU A 145 -3.35 -0.76 7.44
N SER A 146 -2.54 -0.29 6.49
CA SER A 146 -3.01 0.62 5.44
C SER A 146 -2.35 0.34 4.10
N LEU A 147 -3.15 0.39 3.05
CA LEU A 147 -2.70 0.38 1.66
C LEU A 147 -2.76 1.79 1.11
N PHE A 148 -1.62 2.29 0.69
CA PHE A 148 -1.49 3.53 -0.06
C PHE A 148 -1.38 3.19 -1.55
N ALA A 149 -2.30 3.68 -2.33
CA ALA A 149 -2.26 3.54 -3.78
C ALA A 149 -1.97 4.88 -4.42
N ALA A 150 -1.28 4.88 -5.54
CA ALA A 150 -1.05 6.08 -6.32
C ALA A 150 -1.42 5.88 -7.79
N SER A 151 -1.86 6.95 -8.42
CA SER A 151 -2.11 7.00 -9.85
C SER A 151 -2.01 8.44 -10.37
N ASN A 152 -1.74 8.55 -11.66
CA ASN A 152 -1.84 9.81 -12.39
C ASN A 152 -3.24 10.03 -12.98
N GLU A 153 -4.06 9.00 -12.98
CA GLU A 153 -5.36 8.95 -13.65
C GLU A 153 -6.44 8.44 -12.69
N THR A 154 -7.67 8.81 -12.95
CA THR A 154 -8.84 8.23 -12.27
C THR A 154 -9.28 6.95 -12.98
N PRO A 155 -9.86 5.97 -12.27
CA PRO A 155 -10.31 4.72 -12.88
C PRO A 155 -11.40 4.98 -13.93
N GLN A 156 -11.17 4.51 -15.15
CA GLN A 156 -12.10 4.70 -16.27
C GLN A 156 -13.09 3.54 -16.40
N ASP A 157 -12.66 2.34 -16.02
CA ASP A 157 -13.46 1.11 -16.16
C ASP A 157 -14.33 0.83 -14.94
N ALA A 158 -15.56 0.37 -15.20
CA ALA A 158 -16.49 -0.03 -14.14
C ALA A 158 -15.94 -1.18 -13.27
N SER A 159 -15.07 -2.03 -13.81
CA SER A 159 -14.39 -3.11 -13.09
C SER A 159 -13.43 -2.62 -12.00
N LEU A 160 -12.90 -1.40 -12.13
CA LEU A 160 -11.98 -0.78 -11.18
C LEU A 160 -12.71 -0.12 -9.99
N ARG A 161 -14.01 0.18 -10.13
CA ARG A 161 -14.79 0.90 -9.11
C ARG A 161 -14.82 0.18 -7.77
N ALA A 162 -14.92 -1.15 -7.79
CA ALA A 162 -14.96 -1.93 -6.56
C ALA A 162 -13.70 -1.75 -5.70
N LEU A 163 -12.52 -1.65 -6.33
CA LEU A 163 -11.27 -1.35 -5.64
C LEU A 163 -11.16 0.14 -5.31
N ASP A 164 -11.60 1.02 -6.20
CA ASP A 164 -11.61 2.47 -5.99
C ASP A 164 -12.44 2.85 -4.75
N ASP A 165 -13.59 2.23 -4.56
CA ASP A 165 -14.47 2.44 -3.41
C ASP A 165 -13.85 2.03 -2.06
N ARG A 166 -12.72 1.29 -2.07
CA ARG A 166 -11.97 0.91 -0.86
C ARG A 166 -11.01 1.99 -0.37
N PHE A 167 -10.74 2.96 -1.21
CA PHE A 167 -9.93 4.11 -0.83
C PHE A 167 -10.82 5.23 -0.28
N LEU A 168 -11.13 5.16 1.02
CA LEU A 168 -11.96 6.18 1.68
C LEU A 168 -11.29 7.53 1.72
N LEU A 169 -9.97 7.55 1.88
CA LEU A 169 -9.17 8.76 1.89
C LEU A 169 -8.58 8.98 0.49
N ARG A 170 -8.75 10.18 -0.03
CA ARG A 170 -8.26 10.56 -1.36
C ARG A 170 -7.57 11.91 -1.28
N GLU A 171 -6.38 11.99 -1.86
CA GLU A 171 -5.60 13.22 -1.88
C GLU A 171 -5.14 13.52 -3.31
N ILE A 172 -5.26 14.77 -3.71
CA ILE A 172 -4.73 15.26 -4.99
C ILE A 172 -3.46 16.04 -4.69
N VAL A 173 -2.34 15.53 -5.15
CA VAL A 173 -1.02 16.13 -4.96
C VAL A 173 -0.55 16.78 -6.25
N VAL A 174 -0.20 18.04 -6.19
CA VAL A 174 0.30 18.84 -7.32
C VAL A 174 1.79 19.18 -7.15
N TYR A 175 2.41 19.72 -8.16
CA TYR A 175 3.77 20.24 -8.04
C TYR A 175 3.83 21.36 -7.00
N VAL A 176 4.97 21.45 -6.30
CA VAL A 176 5.28 22.56 -5.39
C VAL A 176 5.25 23.86 -6.21
N GLN A 177 4.60 24.89 -5.67
CA GLN A 177 4.56 26.19 -6.33
C GLN A 177 5.84 26.94 -5.99
N GLU A 178 6.54 27.43 -7.01
CA GLU A 178 7.64 28.36 -6.81
C GLU A 178 7.03 29.73 -6.47
N ASP A 179 7.39 30.26 -5.29
CA ASP A 179 7.10 31.64 -4.89
C ASP A 179 8.08 32.62 -5.57
#